data_4b50fb190ce7903f4ddbfd229214a5ea
#
_entry.id   4b50fb190ce7903f4ddbfd229214a5ea
#
_cell.length_a   1.000
_cell.length_b   1.000
_cell.length_c   1.000
_cell.angle_alpha   90.00
_cell.angle_beta   90.00
_cell.angle_gamma   90.00
#
_symmetry.space_group_name_H-M   'P 1'
#
loop_
_entity.id
_entity.type
_entity.pdbx_description
1 polymer ?
#
loop_
_entity_poly.entity_id
_entity_poly.type
_entity_poly.pdbx_seq_one_letter_code
_entity_poly.pdbx_strand_id
1 'polypeptide(L)'
;HPNFLKEMNNRLLKGDKVIQGYLDAKNPYDTWVAGTFAIAFWVIDHISHLAKTNIGLSACLGGTGMCITTDVLKRHGWRATCLTEDMEFTMKLLAEGIKTTWAHDAVVYDEKPLTFKQAWNQRRRWAQGQFDVAHRFIPTMIREGWKRRDIRIWDGCIYLLQPHFLMIS
;
A
#
# COMPACT_ATOMS: atom_id res chain seq x y z
N HIS A 1 9.37 -9.03 -13.06
CA HIS A 1 9.01 -9.28 -14.46
C HIS A 1 9.83 -8.37 -15.38
N PRO A 2 10.27 -8.84 -16.58
CA PRO A 2 11.12 -8.05 -17.49
C PRO A 2 10.54 -6.67 -17.87
N ASN A 3 9.23 -6.56 -17.95
CA ASN A 3 8.54 -5.33 -18.33
C ASN A 3 8.32 -4.35 -17.18
N PHE A 4 8.74 -4.66 -15.96
CA PHE A 4 8.46 -3.85 -14.77
C PHE A 4 8.84 -2.37 -14.97
N LEU A 5 10.08 -2.10 -15.36
CA LEU A 5 10.57 -0.73 -15.55
C LEU A 5 9.83 -0.01 -16.69
N LYS A 6 9.48 -0.72 -17.75
CA LYS A 6 8.72 -0.18 -18.88
C LYS A 6 7.32 0.27 -18.43
N GLU A 7 6.62 -0.57 -17.66
CA GLU A 7 5.28 -0.25 -17.18
C GLU A 7 5.29 0.89 -16.15
N MET A 8 6.29 0.91 -15.25
CA MET A 8 6.50 2.05 -14.35
C MET A 8 6.75 3.36 -15.12
N ASN A 9 7.61 3.32 -16.15
CA ASN A 9 7.86 4.48 -16.99
C ASN A 9 6.61 4.95 -17.75
N ASN A 10 5.81 4.01 -18.26
CA ASN A 10 4.53 4.34 -18.92
C ASN A 10 3.58 5.08 -17.97
N ARG A 11 3.55 4.73 -16.69
CA ARG A 11 2.74 5.41 -15.68
C ARG A 11 3.30 6.80 -15.35
N LEU A 12 4.62 6.94 -15.23
CA LEU A 12 5.27 8.23 -15.04
C LEU A 12 5.00 9.20 -16.20
N LEU A 13 5.02 8.72 -17.45
CA LEU A 13 4.69 9.51 -18.63
C LEU A 13 3.22 9.97 -18.65
N LYS A 14 2.31 9.25 -17.98
CA LYS A 14 0.91 9.66 -17.76
C LYS A 14 0.75 10.68 -16.63
N GLY A 15 1.85 11.07 -15.96
CA GLY A 15 1.85 12.05 -14.88
C GLY A 15 1.68 11.47 -13.47
N ASP A 16 1.68 10.14 -13.31
CA ASP A 16 1.68 9.51 -11.99
C ASP A 16 3.00 9.80 -11.27
N LYS A 17 2.94 10.13 -9.98
CA LYS A 17 4.13 10.50 -9.19
C LYS A 17 4.54 9.46 -8.18
N VAL A 18 3.59 8.70 -7.68
CA VAL A 18 3.77 7.63 -6.70
C VAL A 18 3.00 6.42 -7.21
N ILE A 19 3.70 5.34 -7.47
CA ILE A 19 3.16 4.18 -8.18
C ILE A 19 3.52 2.93 -7.40
N GLN A 20 2.52 2.08 -7.16
CA GLN A 20 2.69 0.73 -6.65
C GLN A 20 2.45 -0.27 -7.79
N GLY A 21 3.36 -1.21 -7.97
CA GLY A 21 3.20 -2.35 -8.90
C GLY A 21 2.49 -3.53 -8.26
N TYR A 22 2.14 -4.49 -9.08
CA TYR A 22 1.48 -5.73 -8.68
C TYR A 22 2.45 -6.65 -7.92
N LEU A 23 2.06 -7.07 -6.71
CA LEU A 23 2.87 -7.93 -5.84
C LEU A 23 2.41 -9.40 -5.97
N ASP A 24 2.92 -10.09 -6.97
CA ASP A 24 2.61 -11.50 -7.18
C ASP A 24 3.45 -12.41 -6.26
N ALA A 25 2.95 -13.60 -6.02
CA ALA A 25 3.65 -14.60 -5.23
C ALA A 25 4.63 -15.41 -6.09
N LYS A 26 5.89 -15.50 -5.64
CA LYS A 26 6.91 -16.34 -6.29
C LYS A 26 6.69 -17.83 -6.03
N ASN A 27 6.18 -18.17 -4.83
CA ASN A 27 6.10 -19.53 -4.31
C ASN A 27 4.70 -19.91 -3.79
N PRO A 28 3.62 -19.70 -4.57
CA PRO A 28 2.25 -19.89 -4.07
C PRO A 28 1.88 -21.36 -3.80
N TYR A 29 2.63 -22.29 -4.37
CA TYR A 29 2.37 -23.73 -4.27
C TYR A 29 3.30 -24.47 -3.29
N ASP A 30 4.29 -23.79 -2.67
CA ASP A 30 5.28 -24.45 -1.82
C ASP A 30 4.68 -24.98 -0.52
N THR A 31 3.77 -24.23 0.09
CA THR A 31 3.05 -24.62 1.30
C THR A 31 1.64 -24.02 1.32
N TRP A 32 0.75 -24.60 2.14
CA TRP A 32 -0.58 -24.02 2.34
C TRP A 32 -0.52 -22.59 2.92
N VAL A 33 0.51 -22.27 3.73
CA VAL A 33 0.74 -20.92 4.27
C VAL A 33 1.06 -19.95 3.14
N ALA A 34 2.00 -20.29 2.26
CA ALA A 34 2.35 -19.47 1.10
C ALA A 34 1.15 -19.28 0.17
N GLY A 35 0.36 -20.34 -0.08
CA GLY A 35 -0.86 -20.28 -0.88
C GLY A 35 -1.92 -19.35 -0.29
N THR A 36 -2.17 -19.39 1.01
CA THR A 36 -3.12 -18.46 1.66
C THR A 36 -2.66 -17.00 1.59
N PHE A 37 -1.35 -16.76 1.71
CA PHE A 37 -0.79 -15.43 1.51
C PHE A 37 -0.96 -14.95 0.06
N ALA A 38 -0.67 -15.81 -0.91
CA ALA A 38 -0.84 -15.48 -2.33
C ALA A 38 -2.29 -15.08 -2.64
N ILE A 39 -3.26 -15.87 -2.20
CA ILE A 39 -4.69 -15.58 -2.38
C ILE A 39 -5.05 -14.23 -1.73
N ALA A 40 -4.59 -13.98 -0.50
CA ALA A 40 -4.88 -12.72 0.19
C ALA A 40 -4.32 -11.51 -0.58
N PHE A 41 -3.10 -11.59 -1.10
CA PHE A 41 -2.51 -10.53 -1.92
C PHE A 41 -3.26 -10.35 -3.24
N TRP A 42 -3.59 -11.42 -3.97
CA TRP A 42 -4.36 -11.34 -5.21
C TRP A 42 -5.73 -10.65 -5.01
N VAL A 43 -6.41 -10.98 -3.90
CA VAL A 43 -7.69 -10.34 -3.55
C VAL A 43 -7.49 -8.85 -3.26
N ILE A 44 -6.50 -8.48 -2.43
CA ILE A 44 -6.20 -7.09 -2.09
C ILE A 44 -5.82 -6.30 -3.35
N ASP A 45 -4.96 -6.85 -4.20
CA ASP A 45 -4.48 -6.21 -5.40
C ASP A 45 -5.60 -5.91 -6.41
N HIS A 46 -6.53 -6.85 -6.60
CA HIS A 46 -7.64 -6.67 -7.53
C HIS A 46 -8.79 -5.86 -6.92
N ILE A 47 -9.25 -6.21 -5.73
CA ILE A 47 -10.45 -5.60 -5.13
C ILE A 47 -10.13 -4.25 -4.48
N SER A 48 -8.93 -4.09 -3.90
CA SER A 48 -8.56 -2.83 -3.26
C SER A 48 -7.75 -1.93 -4.19
N HIS A 49 -6.54 -2.33 -4.58
CA HIS A 49 -5.62 -1.43 -5.29
C HIS A 49 -6.08 -1.09 -6.70
N LEU A 50 -6.41 -2.11 -7.51
CA LEU A 50 -6.87 -1.90 -8.89
C LEU A 50 -8.22 -1.17 -8.91
N ALA A 51 -9.20 -1.64 -8.15
CA ALA A 51 -10.53 -1.02 -8.11
C ALA A 51 -10.47 0.43 -7.61
N LYS A 52 -9.75 0.71 -6.53
CA LYS A 52 -9.56 2.08 -6.01
C LYS A 52 -8.91 3.00 -7.04
N THR A 53 -7.88 2.53 -7.72
CA THR A 53 -7.22 3.32 -8.76
C THR A 53 -8.16 3.63 -9.92
N ASN A 54 -8.99 2.68 -10.35
CA ASN A 54 -9.94 2.86 -11.45
C ASN A 54 -11.03 3.89 -11.14
N ILE A 55 -11.44 4.02 -9.88
CA ILE A 55 -12.41 5.04 -9.45
C ILE A 55 -11.76 6.33 -8.93
N GLY A 56 -10.44 6.47 -9.10
CA GLY A 56 -9.70 7.69 -8.76
C GLY A 56 -9.27 7.81 -7.30
N LEU A 57 -9.51 6.79 -6.46
CA LEU A 57 -9.00 6.70 -5.09
C LEU A 57 -7.50 6.36 -5.06
N SER A 58 -6.92 6.33 -3.86
CA SER A 58 -5.50 6.02 -3.66
C SER A 58 -5.29 4.53 -3.38
N ALA A 59 -4.32 3.92 -4.07
CA ALA A 59 -3.72 2.67 -3.62
C ALA A 59 -2.82 2.94 -2.40
N CYS A 60 -2.27 1.87 -1.82
CA CYS A 60 -1.26 1.94 -0.75
C CYS A 60 0.07 1.36 -1.26
N LEU A 61 1.19 1.89 -0.78
CA LEU A 61 2.50 1.30 -1.02
C LEU A 61 2.64 0.01 -0.20
N GLY A 62 3.34 -0.98 -0.75
CA GLY A 62 3.52 -2.31 -0.16
C GLY A 62 4.97 -2.66 0.18
N GLY A 63 5.84 -1.66 0.34
CA GLY A 63 7.24 -1.82 0.74
C GLY A 63 8.19 -2.30 -0.36
N THR A 64 7.68 -2.86 -1.45
CA THR A 64 8.45 -3.31 -2.61
C THR A 64 7.68 -3.04 -3.91
N GLY A 65 8.35 -3.13 -5.06
CA GLY A 65 7.71 -2.94 -6.37
C GLY A 65 7.08 -1.56 -6.56
N MET A 66 7.66 -0.51 -5.98
CA MET A 66 7.15 0.85 -6.05
C MET A 66 8.06 1.77 -6.86
N CYS A 67 7.48 2.83 -7.41
CA CYS A 67 8.20 3.89 -8.08
C CYS A 67 7.70 5.25 -7.57
N ILE A 68 8.63 6.12 -7.21
CA ILE A 68 8.34 7.45 -6.67
C ILE A 68 9.19 8.45 -7.42
N THR A 69 8.59 9.53 -7.91
CA THR A 69 9.36 10.59 -8.58
C THR A 69 10.34 11.27 -7.61
N THR A 70 11.49 11.64 -8.13
CA THR A 70 12.56 12.24 -7.33
C THR A 70 12.15 13.55 -6.65
N ASP A 71 11.27 14.33 -7.27
CA ASP A 71 10.73 15.57 -6.70
C ASP A 71 9.89 15.30 -5.45
N VAL A 72 9.02 14.28 -5.49
CA VAL A 72 8.23 13.84 -4.31
C VAL A 72 9.16 13.34 -3.22
N LEU A 73 10.10 12.46 -3.57
CA LEU A 73 11.01 11.88 -2.60
C LEU A 73 11.92 12.93 -1.94
N LYS A 74 12.44 13.89 -2.70
CA LYS A 74 13.27 14.98 -2.15
C LYS A 74 12.48 15.92 -1.26
N ARG A 75 11.22 16.23 -1.61
CA ARG A 75 10.36 17.14 -0.84
C ARG A 75 9.92 16.54 0.49
N HIS A 76 9.53 15.26 0.50
CA HIS A 76 8.91 14.64 1.68
C HIS A 76 9.90 13.80 2.50
N GLY A 77 11.00 13.34 1.88
CA GLY A 77 11.98 12.45 2.49
C GLY A 77 11.41 11.07 2.82
N TRP A 78 12.19 10.03 2.61
CA TRP A 78 11.87 8.69 3.09
C TRP A 78 12.39 8.56 4.52
N ARG A 79 11.54 8.81 5.50
CA ARG A 79 11.88 8.68 6.93
C ARG A 79 10.99 7.59 7.53
N ALA A 80 11.56 6.42 7.68
CA ALA A 80 10.91 5.31 8.38
C ALA A 80 10.90 5.60 9.88
N THR A 81 9.72 5.74 10.47
CA THR A 81 9.54 5.98 11.91
C THR A 81 8.67 4.91 12.57
N CYS A 82 8.08 4.00 11.77
CA CYS A 82 7.27 2.89 12.23
C CYS A 82 7.62 1.57 11.51
N LEU A 83 6.98 0.47 11.93
CA LEU A 83 7.20 -0.86 11.37
C LEU A 83 6.61 -1.07 9.97
N THR A 84 5.75 -0.16 9.52
CA THR A 84 5.12 -0.13 8.19
C THR A 84 5.35 1.23 7.55
N GLU A 85 6.61 1.48 7.21
CA GLU A 85 7.08 2.75 6.68
C GLU A 85 6.44 3.11 5.34
N ASP A 86 6.09 2.12 4.55
CA ASP A 86 5.38 2.24 3.27
C ASP A 86 3.96 2.80 3.47
N MET A 87 3.23 2.26 4.43
CA MET A 87 1.92 2.76 4.81
C MET A 87 2.02 4.17 5.41
N GLU A 88 2.98 4.41 6.31
CA GLU A 88 3.22 5.72 6.90
C GLU A 88 3.46 6.77 5.79
N PHE A 89 4.33 6.45 4.85
CA PHE A 89 4.64 7.33 3.74
C PHE A 89 3.42 7.56 2.83
N THR A 90 2.65 6.51 2.54
CA THR A 90 1.40 6.62 1.78
C THR A 90 0.43 7.60 2.45
N MET A 91 0.19 7.48 3.75
CA MET A 91 -0.78 8.32 4.47
C MET A 91 -0.29 9.77 4.58
N LYS A 92 1.01 9.97 4.75
CA LYS A 92 1.64 11.30 4.72
C LYS A 92 1.39 12.00 3.39
N LEU A 93 1.67 11.32 2.28
CA LEU A 93 1.46 11.87 0.93
C LEU A 93 -0.03 12.13 0.65
N LEU A 94 -0.89 11.21 1.06
CA LEU A 94 -2.33 11.33 0.86
C LEU A 94 -2.92 12.51 1.62
N ALA A 95 -2.49 12.77 2.86
CA ALA A 95 -2.89 13.95 3.63
C ALA A 95 -2.50 15.26 2.93
N GLU A 96 -1.45 15.24 2.13
CA GLU A 96 -1.03 16.38 1.29
C GLU A 96 -1.72 16.42 -0.08
N GLY A 97 -2.60 15.47 -0.39
CA GLY A 97 -3.36 15.37 -1.64
C GLY A 97 -2.63 14.62 -2.76
N ILE A 98 -1.50 13.98 -2.46
CA ILE A 98 -0.74 13.16 -3.41
C ILE A 98 -1.21 11.72 -3.28
N LYS A 99 -1.85 11.19 -4.33
CA LYS A 99 -2.32 9.80 -4.36
C LYS A 99 -1.23 8.84 -4.83
N THR A 100 -1.30 7.60 -4.35
CA THR A 100 -0.59 6.46 -4.92
C THR A 100 -1.46 5.81 -5.99
N THR A 101 -0.89 5.57 -7.17
CA THR A 101 -1.58 4.87 -8.27
C THR A 101 -1.11 3.43 -8.36
N TRP A 102 -1.92 2.57 -8.97
CA TRP A 102 -1.64 1.15 -9.16
C TRP A 102 -1.24 0.84 -10.59
N ALA A 103 -0.09 0.19 -10.78
CA ALA A 103 0.37 -0.30 -12.07
C ALA A 103 0.21 -1.82 -12.15
N HIS A 104 -0.95 -2.28 -12.64
CA HIS A 104 -1.33 -3.70 -12.65
C HIS A 104 -0.36 -4.56 -13.45
N ASP A 105 0.17 -4.04 -14.56
CA ASP A 105 1.07 -4.76 -15.46
C ASP A 105 2.55 -4.70 -15.04
N ALA A 106 2.87 -3.89 -14.01
CA ALA A 106 4.20 -3.81 -13.42
C ALA A 106 4.35 -4.86 -12.31
N VAL A 107 4.59 -6.11 -12.70
CA VAL A 107 4.60 -7.26 -11.80
C VAL A 107 5.95 -7.45 -11.12
N VAL A 108 5.93 -7.63 -9.80
CA VAL A 108 7.05 -8.10 -8.96
C VAL A 108 6.68 -9.41 -8.30
N TYR A 109 7.58 -10.37 -8.33
CA TYR A 109 7.40 -11.65 -7.65
C TYR A 109 8.05 -11.59 -6.27
N ASP A 110 7.23 -11.69 -5.25
CA ASP A 110 7.64 -11.64 -3.84
C ASP A 110 7.52 -13.03 -3.20
N GLU A 111 8.49 -13.40 -2.38
CA GLU A 111 8.51 -14.70 -1.69
C GLU A 111 7.61 -14.64 -0.45
N LYS A 112 6.65 -15.54 -0.38
CA LYS A 112 5.70 -15.61 0.73
C LYS A 112 6.21 -16.54 1.84
N PRO A 113 5.83 -16.31 3.12
CA PRO A 113 6.29 -17.12 4.23
C PRO A 113 5.86 -18.59 4.07
N LEU A 114 6.78 -19.51 4.38
CA LEU A 114 6.56 -20.93 4.24
C LEU A 114 5.92 -21.57 5.47
N THR A 115 6.09 -20.96 6.64
CA THR A 115 5.61 -21.53 7.92
C THR A 115 4.63 -20.59 8.62
N PHE A 116 3.72 -21.18 9.39
CA PHE A 116 2.78 -20.42 10.22
C PHE A 116 3.48 -19.42 11.16
N LYS A 117 4.60 -19.80 11.77
CA LYS A 117 5.37 -18.92 12.65
C LYS A 117 5.90 -17.68 11.94
N GLN A 118 6.44 -17.84 10.71
CA GLN A 118 6.88 -16.71 9.87
C GLN A 118 5.69 -15.80 9.51
N ALA A 119 4.60 -16.40 9.06
CA ALA A 119 3.36 -15.71 8.71
C ALA A 119 2.79 -14.91 9.90
N TRP A 120 2.72 -15.53 11.07
CA TRP A 120 2.25 -14.89 12.30
C TRP A 120 3.11 -13.69 12.69
N ASN A 121 4.45 -13.86 12.70
CA ASN A 121 5.37 -12.78 13.06
C ASN A 121 5.25 -11.61 12.09
N GLN A 122 5.11 -11.88 10.80
CA GLN A 122 4.94 -10.83 9.77
C GLN A 122 3.61 -10.09 9.94
N ARG A 123 2.49 -10.81 10.10
CA ARG A 123 1.16 -10.18 10.31
C ARG A 123 1.10 -9.38 11.60
N ARG A 124 1.73 -9.88 12.69
CA ARG A 124 1.82 -9.14 13.94
C ARG A 124 2.56 -7.82 13.76
N ARG A 125 3.68 -7.83 13.05
CA ARG A 125 4.43 -6.61 12.73
C ARG A 125 3.60 -5.62 11.91
N TRP A 126 2.87 -6.11 10.90
CA TRP A 126 1.99 -5.27 10.09
C TRP A 126 0.86 -4.66 10.93
N ALA A 127 0.20 -5.45 11.76
CA ALA A 127 -0.85 -4.95 12.63
C ALA A 127 -0.33 -3.86 13.58
N GLN A 128 0.80 -4.11 14.25
CA GLN A 128 1.43 -3.10 15.12
C GLN A 128 1.76 -1.81 14.37
N GLY A 129 2.35 -1.91 13.18
CA GLY A 129 2.65 -0.73 12.34
C GLY A 129 1.39 -0.01 11.91
N GLN A 130 0.35 -0.73 11.48
CA GLN A 130 -0.92 -0.14 11.06
C GLN A 130 -1.65 0.58 12.21
N PHE A 131 -1.66 0.03 13.41
CA PHE A 131 -2.19 0.71 14.60
C PHE A 131 -1.42 1.99 14.92
N ASP A 132 -0.08 1.96 14.85
CA ASP A 132 0.76 3.12 15.09
C ASP A 132 0.50 4.23 14.05
N VAL A 133 0.45 3.89 12.77
CA VAL A 133 0.11 4.83 11.69
C VAL A 133 -1.30 5.38 11.87
N ALA A 134 -2.29 4.53 12.20
CA ALA A 134 -3.66 4.97 12.42
C ALA A 134 -3.74 6.01 13.54
N HIS A 135 -3.12 5.72 14.69
CA HIS A 135 -3.13 6.61 15.83
C HIS A 135 -2.51 7.99 15.52
N ARG A 136 -1.42 8.00 14.76
CA ARG A 136 -0.69 9.23 14.42
C ARG A 136 -1.33 10.03 13.28
N PHE A 137 -1.88 9.36 12.27
CA PHE A 137 -2.31 10.04 11.05
C PHE A 137 -3.81 10.31 10.96
N ILE A 138 -4.70 9.53 11.59
CA ILE A 138 -6.15 9.73 11.50
C ILE A 138 -6.57 11.17 11.88
N PRO A 139 -6.10 11.77 13.00
CA PRO A 139 -6.50 13.14 13.34
C PRO A 139 -6.12 14.17 12.25
N THR A 140 -4.91 14.04 11.71
CA THR A 140 -4.43 14.91 10.62
C THR A 140 -5.22 14.68 9.33
N MET A 141 -5.49 13.43 8.97
CA MET A 141 -6.23 13.09 7.76
C MET A 141 -7.70 13.57 7.84
N ILE A 142 -8.36 13.44 8.98
CA ILE A 142 -9.70 14.00 9.19
C ILE A 142 -9.69 15.50 8.93
N ARG A 143 -8.76 16.23 9.56
CA ARG A 143 -8.63 17.68 9.38
C ARG A 143 -8.37 18.07 7.92
N GLU A 144 -7.43 17.40 7.26
CA GLU A 144 -7.09 17.69 5.85
C GLU A 144 -8.21 17.23 4.89
N GLY A 145 -8.91 16.14 5.19
CA GLY A 145 -10.06 15.66 4.42
C GLY A 145 -11.21 16.68 4.40
N TRP A 146 -11.53 17.28 5.55
CA TRP A 146 -12.50 18.38 5.65
C TRP A 146 -12.03 19.62 4.89
N LYS A 147 -10.78 20.03 5.13
CA LYS A 147 -10.20 21.26 4.53
C LYS A 147 -10.14 21.18 3.00
N ARG A 148 -9.72 20.04 2.47
CA ARG A 148 -9.53 19.82 1.02
C ARG A 148 -10.78 19.29 0.32
N ARG A 149 -11.79 18.83 1.08
CA ARG A 149 -12.98 18.14 0.57
C ARG A 149 -12.61 16.96 -0.34
N ASP A 150 -11.59 16.20 0.05
CA ASP A 150 -11.00 15.15 -0.76
C ASP A 150 -11.42 13.77 -0.24
N ILE A 151 -12.26 13.08 -1.00
CA ILE A 151 -12.76 11.76 -0.66
C ILE A 151 -11.65 10.70 -0.54
N ARG A 152 -10.53 10.90 -1.22
CA ARG A 152 -9.38 9.98 -1.15
C ARG A 152 -8.78 9.94 0.25
N ILE A 153 -8.77 11.08 0.94
CA ILE A 153 -8.28 11.17 2.32
C ILE A 153 -9.23 10.45 3.28
N TRP A 154 -10.55 10.57 3.06
CA TRP A 154 -11.54 9.83 3.84
C TRP A 154 -11.44 8.32 3.63
N ASP A 155 -11.26 7.87 2.38
CA ASP A 155 -11.00 6.46 2.08
C ASP A 155 -9.73 5.96 2.78
N GLY A 156 -8.67 6.76 2.84
CA GLY A 156 -7.46 6.46 3.60
C GLY A 156 -7.72 6.32 5.11
N CYS A 157 -8.57 7.16 5.70
CA CYS A 157 -9.00 6.99 7.10
C CYS A 157 -9.72 5.65 7.32
N ILE A 158 -10.64 5.29 6.44
CA ILE A 158 -11.36 4.01 6.51
C ILE A 158 -10.39 2.84 6.39
N TYR A 159 -9.42 2.93 5.48
CA TYR A 159 -8.37 1.92 5.32
C TYR A 159 -7.56 1.72 6.60
N LEU A 160 -7.17 2.80 7.29
CA LEU A 160 -6.44 2.73 8.55
C LEU A 160 -7.28 2.14 9.70
N LEU A 161 -8.60 2.29 9.68
CA LEU A 161 -9.50 1.74 10.69
C LEU A 161 -9.80 0.25 10.52
N GLN A 162 -9.47 -0.34 9.36
CA GLN A 162 -9.78 -1.73 9.02
C GLN A 162 -9.36 -2.75 10.08
N PRO A 163 -8.12 -2.72 10.67
CA PRO A 163 -7.74 -3.67 11.71
C PRO A 163 -8.57 -3.53 13.00
N HIS A 164 -9.01 -2.32 13.32
CA HIS A 164 -9.83 -2.05 14.50
C HIS A 164 -11.19 -2.72 14.38
N PHE A 165 -11.81 -2.68 13.19
CA PHE A 165 -13.07 -3.37 12.94
C PHE A 165 -12.93 -4.90 13.04
N LEU A 166 -11.82 -5.46 12.54
CA LEU A 166 -11.55 -6.90 12.62
C LEU A 166 -11.30 -7.40 14.06
N MET A 167 -10.95 -6.50 15.00
CA MET A 167 -10.77 -6.88 16.42
C MET A 167 -12.08 -6.79 17.23
N ILE A 168 -13.10 -6.09 16.71
CA ILE A 168 -14.40 -5.89 17.39
C ILE A 168 -15.44 -6.90 16.90
N SER A 169 -15.25 -7.50 15.73
CA SER A 169 -16.12 -8.53 15.13
C SER A 169 -15.71 -9.94 15.58
#